data_6c52506648b8d2209c9a032db97e1c0a
#
_entry.id   6c52506648b8d2209c9a032db97e1c0a
#
_cell.length_a   1.000
_cell.length_b   1.000
_cell.length_c   1.000
_cell.angle_alpha   90.00
_cell.angle_beta   90.00
_cell.angle_gamma   90.00
#
_symmetry.space_group_name_H-M   'P 1'
#
loop_
_entity.id
_entity.type
_entity.pdbx_description
1 polymer ?
#
loop_
_entity_poly.entity_id
_entity_poly.type
_entity_poly.pdbx_seq_one_letter_code
_entity_poly.pdbx_strand_id
1 'polypeptide(L)'
;MSWGTVTLADEPIELLLAFAAWHRELGASEIHIFLDRPSQRGAEALSAVPGVIVTNCDELFWAANGGRHALQTKRQEVVANFAYAEAQVDWLAHIDADEFIYSDGGFEEELAAIPDPVHGAILPVR
;
A
#
# COMPACT_ATOMS: atom_id res chain seq x y z
N MET A 1 -8.19 -11.72 11.18
CA MET A 1 -7.21 -11.78 10.07
C MET A 1 -6.79 -10.36 9.73
N SER A 2 -5.53 -10.02 9.99
CA SER A 2 -5.01 -8.66 9.73
C SER A 2 -4.66 -8.47 8.25
N TRP A 3 -4.81 -7.24 7.78
CA TRP A 3 -4.47 -6.92 6.40
C TRP A 3 -4.01 -5.46 6.27
N GLY A 4 -3.33 -5.19 5.19
CA GLY A 4 -2.85 -3.86 4.86
C GLY A 4 -2.78 -3.65 3.37
N THR A 5 -2.33 -2.48 2.97
CA THR A 5 -2.16 -2.11 1.57
C THR A 5 -0.74 -1.65 1.29
N VAL A 6 -0.32 -1.75 0.05
CA VAL A 6 0.90 -1.13 -0.45
C VAL A 6 0.61 -0.45 -1.78
N THR A 7 1.07 0.78 -1.93
CA THR A 7 0.94 1.53 -3.19
C THR A 7 2.18 2.37 -3.45
N LEU A 8 2.58 2.45 -4.73
CA LEU A 8 3.54 3.44 -5.22
C LEU A 8 2.72 4.61 -5.75
N ALA A 9 2.90 5.79 -5.18
CA ALA A 9 2.01 6.93 -5.41
C ALA A 9 2.75 8.15 -5.95
N ASP A 10 2.11 8.84 -6.88
CA ASP A 10 2.53 10.15 -7.39
C ASP A 10 1.32 11.10 -7.48
N GLU A 11 0.25 10.76 -6.78
CA GLU A 11 -0.99 11.52 -6.74
C GLU A 11 -0.92 12.67 -5.74
N PRO A 12 -1.84 13.64 -5.82
CA PRO A 12 -1.91 14.73 -4.84
C PRO A 12 -2.14 14.22 -3.42
N ILE A 13 -1.61 14.93 -2.44
CA ILE A 13 -1.69 14.56 -1.03
C ILE A 13 -3.14 14.34 -0.56
N GLU A 14 -4.07 15.14 -1.07
CA GLU A 14 -5.49 15.05 -0.70
C GLU A 14 -6.08 13.69 -1.11
N LEU A 15 -5.70 13.17 -2.27
CA LEU A 15 -6.13 11.86 -2.72
C LEU A 15 -5.52 10.77 -1.84
N LEU A 16 -4.23 10.90 -1.49
CA LEU A 16 -3.55 9.92 -0.65
C LEU A 16 -4.12 9.89 0.77
N LEU A 17 -4.51 11.05 1.30
CA LEU A 17 -5.19 11.10 2.59
C LEU A 17 -6.55 10.43 2.53
N ALA A 18 -7.30 10.62 1.45
CA ALA A 18 -8.58 9.95 1.24
C ALA A 18 -8.40 8.45 1.10
N PHE A 19 -7.39 8.01 0.35
CA PHE A 19 -7.02 6.60 0.20
C PHE A 19 -6.73 5.96 1.57
N ALA A 20 -5.92 6.62 2.38
CA ALA A 20 -5.56 6.13 3.70
C ALA A 20 -6.76 6.04 4.62
N ALA A 21 -7.60 7.10 4.65
CA ALA A 21 -8.78 7.13 5.49
C ALA A 21 -9.78 6.03 5.11
N TRP A 22 -9.99 5.83 3.82
CA TRP A 22 -10.90 4.80 3.32
C TRP A 22 -10.48 3.41 3.75
N HIS A 23 -9.22 3.05 3.48
CA HIS A 23 -8.75 1.69 3.77
C HIS A 23 -8.61 1.45 5.27
N ARG A 24 -8.26 2.47 6.02
CA ARG A 24 -8.22 2.36 7.47
C ARG A 24 -9.62 2.12 8.05
N GLU A 25 -10.63 2.84 7.57
CA GLU A 25 -12.02 2.65 7.97
C GLU A 25 -12.51 1.25 7.58
N LEU A 26 -12.05 0.72 6.47
CA LEU A 26 -12.38 -0.63 6.01
C LEU A 26 -11.72 -1.72 6.86
N GLY A 27 -10.73 -1.37 7.66
CA GLY A 27 -10.08 -2.29 8.59
C GLY A 27 -8.60 -2.57 8.35
N ALA A 28 -7.96 -1.87 7.40
CA ALA A 28 -6.54 -2.02 7.17
C ALA A 28 -5.75 -1.52 8.38
N SER A 29 -4.85 -2.35 8.89
CA SER A 29 -4.00 -1.99 10.02
C SER A 29 -2.66 -1.38 9.61
N GLU A 30 -2.21 -1.65 8.39
CA GLU A 30 -1.01 -1.06 7.81
C GLU A 30 -1.32 -0.55 6.42
N ILE A 31 -0.98 0.70 6.16
CA ILE A 31 -1.16 1.33 4.86
C ILE A 31 0.20 1.86 4.43
N HIS A 32 0.89 1.10 3.58
CA HIS A 32 2.22 1.44 3.10
C HIS A 32 2.11 2.30 1.85
N ILE A 33 2.55 3.55 1.95
CA ILE A 33 2.55 4.49 0.84
C ILE A 33 3.99 4.86 0.50
N PHE A 34 4.39 4.53 -0.72
CA PHE A 34 5.71 4.85 -1.26
C PHE A 34 5.55 6.03 -2.21
N LEU A 35 6.16 7.15 -1.86
CA LEU A 35 6.08 8.36 -2.67
C LEU A 35 7.15 8.30 -3.76
N ASP A 36 6.71 8.07 -5.01
CA ASP A 36 7.61 7.99 -6.16
C ASP A 36 8.29 9.35 -6.42
N ARG A 37 7.56 10.43 -6.12
CA ARG A 37 8.12 11.77 -6.07
C ARG A 37 8.26 12.17 -4.60
N PRO A 38 9.48 12.18 -4.05
CA PRO A 38 9.68 12.49 -2.63
C PRO A 38 9.09 13.84 -2.24
N SER A 39 8.44 13.87 -1.08
CA SER A 39 7.82 15.07 -0.52
C SER A 39 7.87 15.00 0.99
N GLN A 40 8.66 15.85 1.61
CA GLN A 40 8.72 15.91 3.07
C GLN A 40 7.38 16.31 3.67
N ARG A 41 6.72 17.32 3.08
CA ARG A 41 5.42 17.78 3.54
C ARG A 41 4.34 16.69 3.40
N GLY A 42 4.35 15.99 2.27
CA GLY A 42 3.43 14.87 2.04
C GLY A 42 3.67 13.74 3.02
N ALA A 43 4.93 13.38 3.23
CA ALA A 43 5.29 12.33 4.17
C ALA A 43 4.87 12.67 5.60
N GLU A 44 5.07 13.91 6.04
CA GLU A 44 4.65 14.35 7.38
C GLU A 44 3.14 14.28 7.55
N ALA A 45 2.38 14.78 6.56
CA ALA A 45 0.92 14.76 6.61
C ALA A 45 0.37 13.33 6.65
N LEU A 46 0.90 12.45 5.83
CA LEU A 46 0.46 11.05 5.77
C LEU A 46 0.87 10.28 7.02
N SER A 47 2.06 10.51 7.53
CA SER A 47 2.55 9.82 8.74
C SER A 47 1.77 10.19 9.99
N ALA A 48 1.04 11.30 9.98
CA ALA A 48 0.16 11.69 11.08
C ALA A 48 -1.11 10.83 11.16
N VAL A 49 -1.44 10.10 10.09
CA VAL A 49 -2.60 9.19 10.08
C VAL A 49 -2.18 7.86 10.70
N PRO A 50 -2.87 7.38 11.75
CA PRO A 50 -2.51 6.11 12.39
C PRO A 50 -2.55 4.94 11.39
N GLY A 51 -1.54 4.08 11.45
CA GLY A 51 -1.43 2.91 10.57
C GLY A 51 -0.77 3.20 9.23
N VAL A 52 -0.54 4.45 8.88
CA VAL A 52 0.14 4.82 7.63
C VAL A 52 1.64 4.79 7.82
N ILE A 53 2.31 4.09 6.92
CA ILE A 53 3.76 3.94 6.87
C ILE A 53 4.23 4.53 5.54
N VAL A 54 4.89 5.68 5.59
CA VAL A 54 5.30 6.42 4.39
C VAL A 54 6.79 6.23 4.14
N THR A 55 7.14 5.99 2.90
CA THR A 55 8.53 5.95 2.44
C THR A 55 8.70 6.92 1.28
N ASN A 56 9.62 7.85 1.42
CA ASN A 56 10.06 8.68 0.29
C ASN A 56 11.03 7.88 -0.57
N CYS A 57 10.66 7.64 -1.82
CA CYS A 57 11.50 6.91 -2.76
C CYS A 57 12.50 7.87 -3.41
N ASP A 58 13.48 8.32 -2.64
CA ASP A 58 14.57 9.18 -3.07
C ASP A 58 15.71 8.36 -3.70
N GLU A 59 16.80 9.03 -4.04
CA GLU A 59 17.96 8.38 -4.65
C GLU A 59 18.57 7.31 -3.73
N LEU A 60 18.60 7.57 -2.43
CA LEU A 60 19.14 6.61 -1.46
C LEU A 60 18.26 5.36 -1.39
N PHE A 61 16.94 5.54 -1.39
CA PHE A 61 16.01 4.39 -1.40
C PHE A 61 16.24 3.52 -2.63
N TRP A 62 16.26 4.13 -3.82
CA TRP A 62 16.42 3.36 -5.06
C TRP A 62 17.80 2.71 -5.14
N ALA A 63 18.85 3.42 -4.73
CA ALA A 63 20.20 2.84 -4.73
C ALA A 63 20.28 1.60 -3.82
N ALA A 64 19.62 1.63 -2.67
CA ALA A 64 19.57 0.50 -1.74
C ALA A 64 18.74 -0.67 -2.26
N ASN A 65 17.88 -0.45 -3.27
CA ASN A 65 16.93 -1.45 -3.79
C ASN A 65 17.16 -1.77 -5.27
N GLY A 66 18.40 -1.70 -5.72
CA GLY A 66 18.77 -2.13 -7.08
C GLY A 66 18.72 -1.05 -8.15
N GLY A 67 18.55 0.22 -7.77
CA GLY A 67 18.43 1.34 -8.69
C GLY A 67 17.00 1.63 -9.12
N ARG A 68 16.77 2.85 -9.60
CA ARG A 68 15.44 3.27 -10.05
C ARG A 68 15.17 2.79 -11.47
N HIS A 69 14.22 1.88 -11.62
CA HIS A 69 13.80 1.41 -12.94
C HIS A 69 13.00 2.48 -13.68
N ALA A 70 13.19 2.57 -14.98
CA ALA A 70 12.45 3.52 -15.83
C ALA A 70 10.97 3.15 -15.94
N LEU A 71 10.65 1.84 -15.92
CA LEU A 71 9.27 1.37 -16.01
C LEU A 71 8.58 1.44 -14.65
N GLN A 72 7.42 2.09 -14.64
CA GLN A 72 6.60 2.21 -13.43
C GLN A 72 6.22 0.84 -12.86
N THR A 73 5.88 -0.12 -13.72
CA THR A 73 5.52 -1.47 -13.29
C THR A 73 6.66 -2.14 -12.51
N LYS A 74 7.90 -1.90 -12.91
CA LYS A 74 9.07 -2.43 -12.20
C LYS A 74 9.27 -1.73 -10.86
N ARG A 75 9.06 -0.42 -10.80
CA ARG A 75 9.13 0.31 -9.54
C ARG A 75 8.04 -0.14 -8.57
N GLN A 76 6.82 -0.39 -9.07
CA GLN A 76 5.73 -0.94 -8.28
C GLN A 76 6.10 -2.30 -7.69
N GLU A 77 6.72 -3.15 -8.49
CA GLU A 77 7.17 -4.47 -8.03
C GLU A 77 8.21 -4.36 -6.91
N VAL A 78 9.16 -3.45 -7.03
CA VAL A 78 10.19 -3.23 -6.01
C VAL A 78 9.56 -2.79 -4.69
N VAL A 79 8.66 -1.81 -4.71
CA VAL A 79 8.04 -1.33 -3.47
C VAL A 79 7.08 -2.36 -2.87
N ALA A 80 6.39 -3.13 -3.69
CA ALA A 80 5.53 -4.22 -3.20
C ALA A 80 6.35 -5.27 -2.47
N ASN A 81 7.48 -5.69 -3.02
CA ASN A 81 8.38 -6.66 -2.39
C ASN A 81 9.01 -6.09 -1.11
N PHE A 82 9.38 -4.81 -1.12
CA PHE A 82 9.91 -4.14 0.06
C PHE A 82 8.87 -4.15 1.19
N ALA A 83 7.65 -3.73 0.89
CA ALA A 83 6.58 -3.69 1.89
C ALA A 83 6.22 -5.09 2.38
N TYR A 84 6.19 -6.08 1.50
CA TYR A 84 5.91 -7.47 1.86
C TYR A 84 6.92 -7.98 2.90
N ALA A 85 8.19 -7.64 2.74
CA ALA A 85 9.24 -8.06 3.67
C ALA A 85 9.11 -7.36 5.05
N GLU A 86 8.60 -6.13 5.07
CA GLU A 86 8.46 -5.33 6.29
C GLU A 86 7.11 -5.51 6.99
N ALA A 87 6.08 -5.92 6.26
CA ALA A 87 4.71 -5.98 6.76
C ALA A 87 4.54 -7.01 7.87
N GLN A 88 3.70 -6.67 8.84
CA GLN A 88 3.36 -7.54 9.96
C GLN A 88 1.87 -7.88 9.94
N VAL A 89 1.31 -8.00 8.76
CA VAL A 89 -0.08 -8.37 8.52
C VAL A 89 -0.16 -9.70 7.81
N ASP A 90 -1.31 -10.36 7.88
CA ASP A 90 -1.53 -11.65 7.24
C ASP A 90 -1.70 -11.50 5.73
N TRP A 91 -2.30 -10.39 5.28
CA TRP A 91 -2.54 -10.10 3.87
C TRP A 91 -2.09 -8.70 3.52
N LEU A 92 -1.46 -8.55 2.38
CA LEU A 92 -1.04 -7.25 1.85
C LEU A 92 -1.62 -7.08 0.45
N ALA A 93 -2.45 -6.06 0.27
CA ALA A 93 -3.06 -5.75 -1.02
C ALA A 93 -2.21 -4.74 -1.77
N HIS A 94 -1.74 -5.13 -2.97
CA HIS A 94 -1.02 -4.23 -3.86
C HIS A 94 -2.04 -3.57 -4.80
N ILE A 95 -2.29 -2.28 -4.60
CA ILE A 95 -3.29 -1.52 -5.35
C ILE A 95 -2.74 -0.14 -5.72
N ASP A 96 -3.34 0.49 -6.73
CA ASP A 96 -2.99 1.85 -7.12
C ASP A 96 -3.63 2.87 -6.16
N ALA A 97 -3.05 4.07 -6.09
CA ALA A 97 -3.50 5.10 -5.15
C ALA A 97 -4.90 5.66 -5.48
N ASP A 98 -5.38 5.45 -6.69
CA ASP A 98 -6.73 5.84 -7.13
C ASP A 98 -7.74 4.68 -7.08
N GLU A 99 -7.33 3.53 -6.53
CA GLU A 99 -8.18 2.36 -6.37
C GLU A 99 -8.60 2.23 -4.90
N PHE A 100 -9.90 1.98 -4.68
CA PHE A 100 -10.45 1.86 -3.33
C PHE A 100 -11.11 0.50 -3.22
N ILE A 101 -10.67 -0.30 -2.25
CA ILE A 101 -11.25 -1.63 -2.02
C ILE A 101 -12.68 -1.46 -1.54
N TYR A 102 -13.59 -2.24 -2.11
CA TYR A 102 -14.98 -2.25 -1.73
C TYR A 102 -15.38 -3.64 -1.23
N SER A 103 -16.14 -3.69 -0.15
CA SER A 103 -16.65 -4.94 0.40
C SER A 103 -18.00 -4.70 1.06
N ASP A 104 -18.99 -5.52 0.71
CA ASP A 104 -20.33 -5.45 1.28
C ASP A 104 -20.43 -6.04 2.68
N GLY A 105 -19.71 -7.14 2.92
CA GLY A 105 -19.87 -7.94 4.12
C GLY A 105 -18.72 -7.88 5.12
N GLY A 106 -17.76 -6.98 4.90
CA GLY A 106 -16.55 -6.93 5.69
C GLY A 106 -15.39 -7.62 5.00
N PHE A 107 -14.33 -6.87 4.74
CA PHE A 107 -13.19 -7.38 3.98
C PHE A 107 -12.41 -8.42 4.77
N GLU A 108 -12.32 -8.26 6.10
CA GLU A 108 -11.64 -9.23 6.96
C GLU A 108 -12.30 -10.60 6.89
N GLU A 109 -13.63 -10.64 6.90
CA GLU A 109 -14.38 -11.89 6.81
C GLU A 109 -14.17 -12.56 5.45
N GLU A 110 -14.09 -11.77 4.39
CA GLU A 110 -13.80 -12.30 3.05
C GLU A 110 -12.40 -12.92 3.00
N LEU A 111 -11.41 -12.26 3.59
CA LEU A 111 -10.05 -12.79 3.66
C LEU A 111 -9.97 -14.05 4.53
N ALA A 112 -10.67 -14.05 5.66
CA ALA A 112 -10.68 -15.18 6.59
C ALA A 112 -11.32 -16.42 5.97
N ALA A 113 -12.19 -16.26 4.98
CA ALA A 113 -12.81 -17.37 4.25
C ALA A 113 -11.89 -18.02 3.23
N ILE A 114 -10.74 -17.43 2.91
CA ILE A 114 -9.78 -18.00 1.97
C ILE A 114 -9.04 -19.15 2.66
N PRO A 115 -9.07 -20.38 2.10
CA PRO A 115 -8.45 -21.54 2.76
C PRO A 115 -6.92 -21.46 2.74
N ASP A 116 -6.28 -21.97 3.81
CA ASP A 116 -4.86 -22.26 3.78
C ASP A 116 -4.61 -23.46 2.85
N PRO A 117 -3.51 -23.50 2.10
CA PRO A 117 -2.35 -22.60 2.08
C PRO A 117 -2.35 -21.63 0.91
N VAL A 118 -3.44 -20.92 0.63
CA VAL A 118 -3.50 -19.96 -0.47
C VAL A 118 -2.57 -18.78 -0.14
N HIS A 119 -1.68 -18.45 -1.06
CA HIS A 119 -0.68 -17.38 -0.89
C HIS A 119 -1.01 -16.10 -1.63
N GLY A 120 -2.08 -16.08 -2.39
CA GLY A 120 -2.49 -14.87 -3.09
C GLY A 120 -3.90 -14.98 -3.64
N ALA A 121 -4.54 -13.83 -3.81
CA ALA A 121 -5.86 -13.72 -4.39
C ALA A 121 -5.93 -12.45 -5.23
N ILE A 122 -6.77 -12.47 -6.27
CA ILE A 122 -6.97 -11.32 -7.16
C ILE A 122 -8.34 -10.72 -6.88
N LEU A 123 -8.36 -9.41 -6.62
CA LEU A 123 -9.61 -8.68 -6.45
C LEU A 123 -10.12 -8.24 -7.82
N PRO A 124 -11.39 -8.52 -8.15
CA PRO A 124 -11.92 -8.07 -9.41
C PRO A 124 -12.11 -6.55 -9.41
N VAL A 125 -11.89 -5.94 -10.58
CA VAL A 125 -12.15 -4.51 -10.79
C VAL A 125 -13.63 -4.34 -11.14
N ARG A 126 -14.26 -3.36 -10.54
CA ARG A 126 -15.67 -3.05 -10.78
C ARG A 126 -15.84 -1.71 -11.48
#